data_fb1161ea71b66a2a894e9fcf87054470
#
_entry.id   fb1161ea71b66a2a894e9fcf87054470
#
_cell.length_a   1.000
_cell.length_b   1.000
_cell.length_c   1.000
_cell.angle_alpha   90.00
_cell.angle_beta   90.00
_cell.angle_gamma   90.00
#
_symmetry.space_group_name_H-M   'P 1'
#
loop_
_entity.id
_entity.type
_entity.pdbx_description
1 polymer ?
#
loop_
_entity_poly.entity_id
_entity_poly.type
_entity_poly.pdbx_seq_one_letter_code
_entity_poly.pdbx_strand_id
1 'polypeptide(L)'
;MRVSKMGMKNVKLSNLDEMYPVQDILLQTNQVKQYGSGVYAYDNVPLKDQDNIEEIIKRNFNKADFIEVQMPLLQQDELWKRSGRYDKYIEEGVMMLSETDKGIYCLAPTAEEAITTFVENRITSHKQLPVGFYQIGPKFRNEIRNRGYLLRGREFLMFDLYTFDKDEIGMMESYKKIRETYFKAFNEIGLDIVAVAADNGSMGGKNSEEIMAISTIGEDTILFDEETKQGLNVEVLEKDNAEEYLKENYGINDVKKLKEKKACELGHIFALGTKYTESMNINFIDNENNSKPFYMGCYGIGVSRVLGLIYENNAIKENDKVVGVSLPLSVTPYYLYIISNDKKKESAEELYSKFNDKDIEVIIDDVKGSIGEKIRNAKVLGISYIAIMGNNTEDGYVEIERTRDGAKKTVKVDELLDLVEKMKKEKKDIEF
;
A
#
# COMPACT_ATOMS: atom_id res chain seq x y z
N MET A 1 21.72 8.61 6.66
CA MET A 1 22.16 7.58 5.66
C MET A 1 23.22 8.18 4.72
N ARG A 2 24.18 7.39 4.22
CA ARG A 2 25.21 7.83 3.26
C ARG A 2 25.07 7.12 1.93
N VAL A 3 25.16 7.88 0.81
CA VAL A 3 25.04 7.31 -0.54
C VAL A 3 26.12 6.28 -0.83
N SER A 4 27.36 6.48 -0.33
CA SER A 4 28.46 5.52 -0.47
C SER A 4 28.15 4.15 0.15
N LYS A 5 27.20 4.06 1.11
CA LYS A 5 26.76 2.83 1.75
C LYS A 5 25.58 2.16 1.02
N MET A 6 24.87 2.90 0.17
CA MET A 6 23.75 2.38 -0.62
C MET A 6 24.23 1.66 -1.89
N GLY A 7 25.53 1.68 -2.19
CA GLY A 7 26.04 1.06 -3.41
C GLY A 7 25.60 1.76 -4.70
N MET A 8 24.97 2.93 -4.58
CA MET A 8 24.57 3.72 -5.74
C MET A 8 25.79 4.25 -6.47
N LYS A 9 25.85 3.96 -7.76
CA LYS A 9 26.75 4.61 -8.71
C LYS A 9 25.93 5.62 -9.50
N ASN A 10 26.60 6.63 -10.11
CA ASN A 10 25.96 7.52 -11.07
C ASN A 10 25.26 6.69 -12.16
N VAL A 11 23.96 6.54 -12.04
CA VAL A 11 23.16 5.71 -12.95
C VAL A 11 22.85 6.51 -14.19
N LYS A 12 23.19 5.96 -15.36
CA LYS A 12 22.62 6.42 -16.63
C LYS A 12 21.37 5.58 -16.88
N LEU A 13 20.22 6.21 -16.72
CA LEU A 13 18.94 5.59 -17.08
C LEU A 13 18.94 5.29 -18.57
N SER A 14 18.54 4.08 -18.94
CA SER A 14 18.28 3.67 -20.31
C SER A 14 16.83 3.99 -20.69
N ASN A 15 16.35 3.48 -21.82
CA ASN A 15 14.95 3.64 -22.21
C ASN A 15 14.06 3.08 -21.11
N LEU A 16 13.19 3.92 -20.54
CA LEU A 16 12.26 3.54 -19.48
C LEU A 16 11.02 2.86 -20.10
N ASP A 17 10.40 2.01 -19.30
CA ASP A 17 9.06 1.49 -19.59
C ASP A 17 8.07 2.63 -19.77
N GLU A 18 7.23 2.56 -20.81
CA GLU A 18 6.29 3.63 -21.14
C GLU A 18 5.13 3.74 -20.13
N MET A 19 4.71 2.63 -19.56
CA MET A 19 3.58 2.55 -18.62
C MET A 19 4.01 2.71 -17.17
N TYR A 20 5.17 2.12 -16.80
CA TYR A 20 5.67 2.09 -15.43
C TYR A 20 7.10 2.66 -15.31
N PRO A 21 7.32 3.90 -15.78
CA PRO A 21 8.67 4.45 -15.88
C PRO A 21 9.38 4.63 -14.54
N VAL A 22 8.66 4.91 -13.44
CA VAL A 22 9.28 5.10 -12.12
C VAL A 22 9.69 3.74 -11.54
N GLN A 23 8.87 2.72 -11.66
CA GLN A 23 9.22 1.38 -11.20
C GLN A 23 10.41 0.81 -12.00
N ASP A 24 10.49 1.13 -13.30
CA ASP A 24 11.67 0.78 -14.10
C ASP A 24 12.95 1.52 -13.62
N ILE A 25 12.84 2.80 -13.22
CA ILE A 25 13.93 3.52 -12.55
C ILE A 25 14.39 2.78 -11.30
N LEU A 26 13.47 2.32 -10.44
CA LEU A 26 13.82 1.57 -9.23
C LEU A 26 14.63 0.30 -9.54
N LEU A 27 14.25 -0.41 -10.61
CA LEU A 27 14.98 -1.60 -11.08
C LEU A 27 16.36 -1.25 -11.66
N GLN A 28 16.46 -0.27 -12.55
CA GLN A 28 17.71 0.14 -13.18
C GLN A 28 18.72 0.68 -12.15
N THR A 29 18.24 1.22 -11.03
CA THR A 29 19.07 1.75 -9.94
C THR A 29 19.32 0.74 -8.82
N ASN A 30 18.79 -0.50 -8.94
CA ASN A 30 18.84 -1.56 -7.93
C ASN A 30 18.19 -1.18 -6.58
N GLN A 31 17.31 -0.18 -6.54
CA GLN A 31 16.50 0.10 -5.36
C GLN A 31 15.45 -1.00 -5.15
N VAL A 32 14.98 -1.59 -6.23
CA VAL A 32 14.20 -2.83 -6.25
C VAL A 32 14.93 -3.83 -7.13
N LYS A 33 15.07 -5.07 -6.70
CA LYS A 33 15.71 -6.12 -7.46
C LYS A 33 14.77 -7.28 -7.70
N GLN A 34 14.59 -7.64 -8.95
CA GLN A 34 13.80 -8.80 -9.33
C GLN A 34 14.63 -10.09 -9.19
N TYR A 35 14.14 -11.07 -8.41
CA TYR A 35 14.73 -12.41 -8.25
C TYR A 35 14.02 -13.47 -9.08
N GLY A 36 12.79 -13.20 -9.47
CA GLY A 36 11.97 -14.05 -10.32
C GLY A 36 10.75 -13.27 -10.78
N SER A 37 9.96 -13.87 -11.68
CA SER A 37 8.72 -13.23 -12.17
C SER A 37 7.76 -12.98 -10.99
N GLY A 38 7.51 -11.71 -10.66
CA GLY A 38 6.65 -11.29 -9.55
C GLY A 38 7.25 -11.49 -8.14
N VAL A 39 8.59 -11.61 -8.04
CA VAL A 39 9.33 -11.75 -6.77
C VAL A 39 10.42 -10.70 -6.70
N TYR A 40 10.36 -9.82 -5.71
CA TYR A 40 11.20 -8.63 -5.61
C TYR A 40 11.84 -8.50 -4.23
N ALA A 41 13.07 -7.99 -4.20
CA ALA A 41 13.71 -7.48 -2.99
C ALA A 41 13.78 -5.95 -3.04
N TYR A 42 13.67 -5.32 -1.89
CA TYR A 42 13.68 -3.87 -1.72
C TYR A 42 14.98 -3.44 -1.02
N ASP A 43 15.61 -2.39 -1.52
CA ASP A 43 16.67 -1.69 -0.80
C ASP A 43 16.08 -0.76 0.26
N ASN A 44 16.91 -0.11 1.02
CA ASN A 44 16.58 0.68 2.20
C ASN A 44 15.48 1.74 1.95
N VAL A 45 15.55 2.51 0.85
CA VAL A 45 14.60 3.60 0.61
C VAL A 45 13.20 3.05 0.32
N PRO A 46 12.98 2.19 -0.70
CA PRO A 46 11.64 1.61 -0.94
C PRO A 46 11.09 0.81 0.23
N LEU A 47 11.97 0.12 1.00
CA LEU A 47 11.54 -0.60 2.20
C LEU A 47 10.96 0.36 3.24
N LYS A 48 11.65 1.47 3.52
CA LYS A 48 11.18 2.48 4.48
C LYS A 48 9.95 3.25 3.99
N ASP A 49 9.83 3.50 2.68
CA ASP A 49 8.61 4.06 2.10
C ASP A 49 7.42 3.12 2.35
N GLN A 50 7.62 1.81 2.18
CA GLN A 50 6.61 0.79 2.50
C GLN A 50 6.28 0.76 3.99
N ASP A 51 7.30 0.78 4.89
CA ASP A 51 7.11 0.80 6.35
C ASP A 51 6.25 2.00 6.77
N ASN A 52 6.45 3.18 6.16
CA ASN A 52 5.63 4.37 6.45
C ASN A 52 4.16 4.21 5.99
N ILE A 53 3.93 3.57 4.85
CA ILE A 53 2.57 3.21 4.40
C ILE A 53 1.92 2.27 5.41
N GLU A 54 2.63 1.23 5.86
CA GLU A 54 2.14 0.30 6.90
C GLU A 54 1.79 1.03 8.20
N GLU A 55 2.66 1.92 8.67
CA GLU A 55 2.43 2.71 9.89
C GLU A 55 1.20 3.60 9.79
N ILE A 56 0.95 4.22 8.63
CA ILE A 56 -0.27 5.00 8.40
C ILE A 56 -1.50 4.10 8.49
N ILE A 57 -1.48 2.94 7.84
CA ILE A 57 -2.56 1.97 7.88
C ILE A 57 -2.79 1.50 9.32
N LYS A 58 -1.78 0.98 9.99
CA LYS A 58 -1.85 0.49 11.39
C LYS A 58 -2.43 1.54 12.32
N ARG A 59 -1.93 2.77 12.27
CA ARG A 59 -2.39 3.86 13.13
C ARG A 59 -3.87 4.19 12.93
N ASN A 60 -4.36 4.19 11.69
CA ASN A 60 -5.77 4.45 11.40
C ASN A 60 -6.67 3.32 11.89
N PHE A 61 -6.27 2.05 11.70
CA PHE A 61 -7.05 0.90 12.13
C PHE A 61 -7.00 0.69 13.64
N ASN A 62 -5.87 0.96 14.31
CA ASN A 62 -5.78 0.97 15.78
C ASN A 62 -6.70 2.04 16.40
N LYS A 63 -6.78 3.25 15.81
CA LYS A 63 -7.73 4.29 16.25
C LYS A 63 -9.20 3.89 16.04
N ALA A 64 -9.45 2.96 15.16
CA ALA A 64 -10.76 2.38 14.91
C ALA A 64 -11.01 1.10 15.75
N ASP A 65 -10.21 0.84 16.80
CA ASP A 65 -10.32 -0.29 17.74
C ASP A 65 -10.22 -1.67 17.10
N PHE A 66 -9.44 -1.82 16.03
CA PHE A 66 -9.09 -3.13 15.48
C PHE A 66 -7.78 -3.63 16.08
N ILE A 67 -7.65 -4.95 16.23
CA ILE A 67 -6.56 -5.61 16.97
C ILE A 67 -5.54 -6.18 15.96
N GLU A 68 -4.28 -5.78 16.10
CA GLU A 68 -3.19 -6.37 15.32
C GLU A 68 -2.88 -7.79 15.78
N VAL A 69 -2.76 -8.72 14.83
CA VAL A 69 -2.43 -10.13 15.07
C VAL A 69 -1.44 -10.60 13.99
N GLN A 70 -0.94 -11.81 14.11
CA GLN A 70 -0.13 -12.46 13.07
C GLN A 70 -0.58 -13.89 12.88
N MET A 71 -1.03 -14.20 11.66
CA MET A 71 -1.40 -15.56 11.26
C MET A 71 -0.22 -16.29 10.62
N PRO A 72 -0.20 -17.64 10.68
CA PRO A 72 0.85 -18.41 10.03
C PRO A 72 0.83 -18.23 8.52
N LEU A 73 2.01 -18.08 7.93
CA LEU A 73 2.18 -18.05 6.46
C LEU A 73 2.16 -19.45 5.87
N LEU A 74 2.63 -20.42 6.64
CA LEU A 74 2.61 -21.83 6.27
C LEU A 74 1.38 -22.48 6.89
N GLN A 75 0.38 -22.81 6.09
CA GLN A 75 -0.92 -23.32 6.52
C GLN A 75 -1.09 -24.79 6.08
N GLN A 76 -1.56 -25.66 6.96
CA GLN A 76 -1.88 -27.03 6.59
C GLN A 76 -3.08 -27.07 5.64
N ASP A 77 -3.04 -27.98 4.68
CA ASP A 77 -4.12 -28.17 3.69
C ASP A 77 -5.47 -28.53 4.32
N GLU A 78 -5.47 -29.23 5.47
CA GLU A 78 -6.67 -29.55 6.23
C GLU A 78 -7.47 -28.31 6.63
N LEU A 79 -6.79 -27.17 6.88
CA LEU A 79 -7.43 -25.91 7.19
C LEU A 79 -8.32 -25.43 6.03
N TRP A 80 -7.80 -25.53 4.82
CA TRP A 80 -8.47 -25.15 3.57
C TRP A 80 -9.57 -26.14 3.16
N LYS A 81 -9.40 -27.43 3.48
CA LYS A 81 -10.42 -28.46 3.29
C LYS A 81 -11.63 -28.22 4.19
N ARG A 82 -11.42 -27.76 5.46
CA ARG A 82 -12.53 -27.41 6.37
C ARG A 82 -13.42 -26.29 5.83
N SER A 83 -12.89 -25.30 5.15
CA SER A 83 -13.67 -24.21 4.52
C SER A 83 -14.31 -24.61 3.19
N GLY A 84 -13.86 -25.73 2.58
CA GLY A 84 -14.28 -26.19 1.26
C GLY A 84 -13.63 -25.40 0.11
N ARG A 85 -12.58 -24.59 0.37
CA ARG A 85 -11.90 -23.80 -0.68
C ARG A 85 -10.67 -24.48 -1.29
N TYR A 86 -10.20 -25.58 -0.72
CA TYR A 86 -8.94 -26.22 -1.13
C TYR A 86 -8.92 -26.54 -2.64
N ASP A 87 -9.87 -27.34 -3.09
CA ASP A 87 -9.92 -27.81 -4.49
C ASP A 87 -10.12 -26.63 -5.46
N LYS A 88 -10.98 -25.67 -5.11
CA LYS A 88 -11.23 -24.49 -5.94
C LYS A 88 -9.99 -23.64 -6.16
N TYR A 89 -9.19 -23.39 -5.10
CA TYR A 89 -7.95 -22.60 -5.20
C TYR A 89 -6.83 -23.31 -5.96
N ILE A 90 -6.86 -24.64 -5.98
CA ILE A 90 -5.97 -25.45 -6.83
C ILE A 90 -6.41 -25.37 -8.30
N GLU A 91 -7.71 -25.56 -8.58
CA GLU A 91 -8.27 -25.48 -9.94
C GLU A 91 -8.08 -24.09 -10.56
N GLU A 92 -8.27 -23.04 -9.79
CA GLU A 92 -7.99 -21.66 -10.20
C GLU A 92 -6.49 -21.37 -10.35
N GLY A 93 -5.62 -22.28 -9.92
CA GLY A 93 -4.17 -22.15 -10.01
C GLY A 93 -3.57 -21.06 -9.09
N VAL A 94 -4.29 -20.61 -8.08
CA VAL A 94 -3.86 -19.54 -7.16
C VAL A 94 -2.90 -20.05 -6.09
N MET A 95 -3.12 -21.30 -5.62
CA MET A 95 -2.43 -21.84 -4.46
C MET A 95 -1.01 -22.32 -4.80
N MET A 96 -0.07 -21.97 -3.93
CA MET A 96 1.29 -22.53 -3.93
C MET A 96 1.41 -23.56 -2.82
N LEU A 97 1.81 -24.78 -3.15
CA LEU A 97 1.93 -25.89 -2.22
C LEU A 97 3.38 -26.23 -1.92
N SER A 98 3.61 -26.71 -0.69
CA SER A 98 4.87 -27.33 -0.26
C SER A 98 4.56 -28.70 0.32
N GLU A 99 5.07 -29.75 -0.30
CA GLU A 99 4.96 -31.12 0.20
C GLU A 99 6.15 -31.47 1.12
N THR A 100 5.85 -32.05 2.26
CA THR A 100 6.83 -32.47 3.25
C THR A 100 6.51 -33.89 3.74
N ASP A 101 7.42 -34.48 4.52
CA ASP A 101 7.20 -35.76 5.23
C ASP A 101 6.06 -35.71 6.26
N LYS A 102 5.61 -34.52 6.65
CA LYS A 102 4.52 -34.25 7.62
C LYS A 102 3.21 -33.82 7.00
N GLY A 103 3.11 -33.78 5.68
CA GLY A 103 1.91 -33.41 4.94
C GLY A 103 2.11 -32.27 3.96
N ILE A 104 1.00 -31.81 3.43
CA ILE A 104 0.94 -30.72 2.45
C ILE A 104 0.67 -29.42 3.18
N TYR A 105 1.45 -28.40 2.84
CA TYR A 105 1.29 -27.04 3.34
C TYR A 105 0.99 -26.09 2.18
N CYS A 106 0.13 -25.13 2.43
CA CYS A 106 -0.17 -24.02 1.54
C CYS A 106 0.61 -22.80 1.99
N LEU A 107 1.31 -22.12 1.07
CA LEU A 107 1.78 -20.76 1.31
C LEU A 107 0.56 -19.83 1.27
N ALA A 108 0.32 -19.09 2.34
CA ALA A 108 -0.92 -18.33 2.56
C ALA A 108 -1.23 -17.32 1.43
N PRO A 109 -2.25 -17.55 0.58
CA PRO A 109 -2.73 -16.56 -0.38
C PRO A 109 -3.66 -15.53 0.26
N THR A 110 -4.24 -15.89 1.41
CA THR A 110 -5.16 -15.12 2.27
C THR A 110 -5.25 -15.80 3.63
N ALA A 111 -6.05 -15.31 4.58
CA ALA A 111 -6.07 -15.87 5.93
C ALA A 111 -7.47 -16.09 6.54
N GLU A 112 -8.55 -16.19 5.74
CA GLU A 112 -9.91 -16.41 6.25
C GLU A 112 -9.98 -17.65 7.13
N GLU A 113 -9.40 -18.76 6.69
CA GLU A 113 -9.40 -20.01 7.43
C GLU A 113 -8.60 -19.92 8.73
N ALA A 114 -7.42 -19.30 8.65
CA ALA A 114 -6.52 -19.17 9.78
C ALA A 114 -7.15 -18.29 10.88
N ILE A 115 -7.73 -17.13 10.51
CA ILE A 115 -8.33 -16.21 11.47
C ILE A 115 -9.65 -16.77 12.04
N THR A 116 -10.43 -17.49 11.25
CA THR A 116 -11.65 -18.15 11.72
C THR A 116 -11.31 -19.22 12.76
N THR A 117 -10.26 -20.02 12.52
CA THR A 117 -9.74 -20.95 13.53
C THR A 117 -9.16 -20.24 14.75
N PHE A 118 -8.50 -19.08 14.57
CA PHE A 118 -7.94 -18.31 15.70
C PHE A 118 -9.01 -17.80 16.68
N VAL A 119 -10.23 -17.51 16.21
CA VAL A 119 -11.34 -17.10 17.10
C VAL A 119 -12.06 -18.28 17.73
N GLU A 120 -11.88 -19.50 17.23
CA GLU A 120 -12.43 -20.72 17.83
C GLU A 120 -12.04 -20.84 19.30
N ASN A 121 -13.00 -21.03 20.20
CA ASN A 121 -12.83 -21.05 21.66
C ASN A 121 -12.28 -19.77 22.31
N ARG A 122 -11.91 -18.76 21.54
CA ARG A 122 -11.45 -17.44 22.03
C ARG A 122 -12.62 -16.46 22.17
N ILE A 123 -13.50 -16.44 21.19
CA ILE A 123 -14.71 -15.61 21.18
C ILE A 123 -15.90 -16.58 21.33
N THR A 124 -16.42 -16.67 22.53
CA THR A 124 -17.45 -17.68 22.86
C THR A 124 -18.81 -17.07 23.20
N SER A 125 -18.89 -15.74 23.35
CA SER A 125 -20.12 -15.07 23.77
C SER A 125 -20.39 -13.81 22.93
N HIS A 126 -21.68 -13.56 22.67
CA HIS A 126 -22.13 -12.32 22.04
C HIS A 126 -21.65 -11.03 22.71
N LYS A 127 -21.27 -11.09 24.00
CA LYS A 127 -20.76 -9.93 24.76
C LYS A 127 -19.37 -9.49 24.30
N GLN A 128 -18.64 -10.32 23.56
CA GLN A 128 -17.32 -10.05 23.03
C GLN A 128 -17.37 -9.47 21.60
N LEU A 129 -18.58 -9.34 21.03
CA LEU A 129 -18.82 -8.88 19.66
C LEU A 129 -19.34 -7.42 19.63
N PRO A 130 -19.04 -6.63 18.58
CA PRO A 130 -18.20 -7.02 17.45
C PRO A 130 -16.71 -7.03 17.80
N VAL A 131 -15.92 -7.79 17.06
CA VAL A 131 -14.46 -7.80 17.15
C VAL A 131 -13.83 -7.90 15.78
N GLY A 132 -12.70 -7.22 15.56
CA GLY A 132 -11.96 -7.28 14.32
C GLY A 132 -10.47 -7.42 14.56
N PHE A 133 -9.86 -8.31 13.75
CA PHE A 133 -8.43 -8.60 13.79
C PHE A 133 -7.80 -8.30 12.45
N TYR A 134 -6.63 -7.65 12.45
CA TYR A 134 -5.89 -7.37 11.23
C TYR A 134 -4.44 -7.79 11.34
N GLN A 135 -3.82 -8.01 10.21
CA GLN A 135 -2.38 -8.19 10.08
C GLN A 135 -1.85 -7.47 8.84
N ILE A 136 -0.54 -7.20 8.83
CA ILE A 136 0.18 -6.89 7.59
C ILE A 136 1.26 -7.95 7.44
N GLY A 137 1.28 -8.62 6.30
CA GLY A 137 2.24 -9.67 6.06
C GLY A 137 2.26 -10.17 4.62
N PRO A 138 3.31 -10.94 4.26
CA PRO A 138 3.43 -11.50 2.93
C PRO A 138 2.24 -12.40 2.59
N LYS A 139 1.84 -12.36 1.32
CA LYS A 139 0.91 -13.31 0.72
C LYS A 139 1.53 -13.88 -0.55
N PHE A 140 1.14 -15.10 -0.87
CA PHE A 140 1.70 -15.87 -1.97
C PHE A 140 0.57 -16.32 -2.90
N ARG A 141 0.63 -15.87 -4.15
CA ARG A 141 -0.34 -16.27 -5.18
C ARG A 141 0.42 -16.71 -6.42
N ASN A 142 0.09 -17.84 -6.98
CA ASN A 142 0.70 -18.32 -8.24
C ASN A 142 0.12 -17.52 -9.42
N GLU A 143 0.43 -16.23 -9.43
CA GLU A 143 -0.04 -15.29 -10.45
C GLU A 143 0.53 -15.63 -11.82
N ILE A 144 -0.35 -15.91 -12.76
CA ILE A 144 0.03 -16.30 -14.14
C ILE A 144 0.48 -15.10 -14.94
N ARG A 145 -0.14 -13.94 -14.70
CA ARG A 145 0.09 -12.68 -15.44
C ARG A 145 0.66 -11.61 -14.53
N ASN A 146 1.94 -11.74 -14.17
CA ASN A 146 2.62 -10.67 -13.45
C ASN A 146 2.74 -9.43 -14.36
N ARG A 147 2.26 -8.29 -13.89
CA ARG A 147 2.30 -7.01 -14.61
C ARG A 147 2.64 -5.88 -13.65
N GLY A 148 3.13 -4.76 -14.23
CA GLY A 148 3.33 -3.53 -13.47
C GLY A 148 4.25 -3.69 -12.26
N TYR A 149 5.22 -4.59 -12.35
CA TYR A 149 6.23 -4.82 -11.30
C TYR A 149 5.60 -5.03 -9.91
N LEU A 150 5.58 -3.98 -9.05
CA LEU A 150 5.06 -4.05 -7.68
C LEU A 150 3.51 -4.08 -7.62
N LEU A 151 2.82 -3.78 -8.71
CA LEU A 151 1.36 -3.75 -8.75
C LEU A 151 0.77 -5.17 -8.69
N ARG A 152 1.44 -6.17 -9.29
CA ARG A 152 0.94 -7.55 -9.35
C ARG A 152 2.06 -8.58 -9.30
N GLY A 153 2.43 -8.96 -8.09
CA GLY A 153 3.49 -9.94 -7.81
C GLY A 153 2.95 -11.30 -7.36
N ARG A 154 3.83 -12.31 -7.34
CA ARG A 154 3.59 -13.64 -6.75
C ARG A 154 3.77 -13.64 -5.24
N GLU A 155 4.70 -12.84 -4.76
CA GLU A 155 4.92 -12.54 -3.36
C GLU A 155 4.71 -11.05 -3.18
N PHE A 156 3.82 -10.64 -2.28
CA PHE A 156 3.46 -9.25 -2.06
C PHE A 156 3.00 -9.03 -0.63
N LEU A 157 3.13 -7.79 -0.16
CA LEU A 157 2.67 -7.41 1.17
C LEU A 157 1.20 -6.99 1.13
N MET A 158 0.40 -7.54 2.06
CA MET A 158 -1.03 -7.25 2.19
C MET A 158 -1.37 -6.92 3.65
N PHE A 159 -2.14 -5.85 3.83
CA PHE A 159 -2.97 -5.68 5.01
C PHE A 159 -4.25 -6.48 4.79
N ASP A 160 -4.60 -7.33 5.74
CA ASP A 160 -5.86 -8.08 5.73
C ASP A 160 -6.52 -8.02 7.11
N LEU A 161 -7.78 -7.58 7.13
CA LEU A 161 -8.61 -7.44 8.32
C LEU A 161 -9.85 -8.31 8.20
N TYR A 162 -10.30 -8.87 9.32
CA TYR A 162 -11.45 -9.76 9.42
C TYR A 162 -12.30 -9.34 10.61
N THR A 163 -13.61 -9.14 10.38
CA THR A 163 -14.56 -8.87 11.46
C THR A 163 -15.41 -10.08 11.78
N PHE A 164 -15.82 -10.15 13.05
CA PHE A 164 -16.75 -11.13 13.57
C PHE A 164 -17.85 -10.38 14.29
N ASP A 165 -19.09 -10.56 13.81
CA ASP A 165 -20.27 -9.85 14.25
C ASP A 165 -21.36 -10.86 14.62
N LYS A 166 -22.32 -10.44 15.45
CA LYS A 166 -23.39 -11.32 15.93
C LYS A 166 -24.50 -11.57 14.90
N ASP A 167 -24.66 -10.64 13.96
CA ASP A 167 -25.72 -10.65 12.94
C ASP A 167 -25.29 -9.82 11.71
N GLU A 168 -26.13 -9.86 10.67
CA GLU A 168 -25.88 -9.14 9.41
C GLU A 168 -25.85 -7.62 9.60
N ILE A 169 -26.67 -7.08 10.52
CA ILE A 169 -26.70 -5.64 10.80
C ILE A 169 -25.35 -5.20 11.38
N GLY A 170 -24.84 -5.92 12.39
CA GLY A 170 -23.53 -5.64 12.99
C GLY A 170 -22.40 -5.76 11.97
N MET A 171 -22.43 -6.78 11.11
CA MET A 171 -21.45 -6.92 10.02
C MET A 171 -21.46 -5.71 9.08
N MET A 172 -22.63 -5.19 8.70
CA MET A 172 -22.73 -4.01 7.83
C MET A 172 -22.30 -2.71 8.54
N GLU A 173 -22.47 -2.60 9.86
CA GLU A 173 -21.91 -1.51 10.66
C GLU A 173 -20.38 -1.56 10.69
N SER A 174 -19.81 -2.74 10.91
CA SER A 174 -18.36 -2.99 10.82
C SER A 174 -17.82 -2.66 9.42
N TYR A 175 -18.53 -3.10 8.37
CA TYR A 175 -18.19 -2.82 6.98
C TYR A 175 -18.11 -1.32 6.70
N LYS A 176 -19.13 -0.56 7.10
CA LYS A 176 -19.15 0.90 6.94
C LYS A 176 -18.01 1.58 7.69
N LYS A 177 -17.76 1.20 8.93
CA LYS A 177 -16.67 1.74 9.76
C LYS A 177 -15.30 1.52 9.10
N ILE A 178 -15.08 0.33 8.55
CA ILE A 178 -13.84 -0.02 7.87
C ILE A 178 -13.70 0.76 6.56
N ARG A 179 -14.77 0.81 5.76
CA ARG A 179 -14.78 1.62 4.53
C ARG A 179 -14.38 3.08 4.78
N GLU A 180 -14.92 3.71 5.81
CA GLU A 180 -14.53 5.06 6.21
C GLU A 180 -13.06 5.15 6.66
N THR A 181 -12.55 4.11 7.31
CA THR A 181 -11.15 4.03 7.75
C THR A 181 -10.19 3.91 6.57
N TYR A 182 -10.58 3.18 5.51
CA TYR A 182 -9.82 3.14 4.25
C TYR A 182 -9.64 4.54 3.67
N PHE A 183 -10.73 5.31 3.52
CA PHE A 183 -10.65 6.67 2.98
C PHE A 183 -9.73 7.57 3.81
N LYS A 184 -9.76 7.46 5.14
CA LYS A 184 -8.86 8.21 6.03
C LYS A 184 -7.40 7.82 5.83
N ALA A 185 -7.10 6.52 5.79
CA ALA A 185 -5.75 6.01 5.62
C ALA A 185 -5.17 6.38 4.25
N PHE A 186 -5.93 6.21 3.17
CA PHE A 186 -5.47 6.54 1.82
C PHE A 186 -5.31 8.06 1.59
N ASN A 187 -6.18 8.88 2.16
CA ASN A 187 -6.00 10.34 2.15
C ASN A 187 -4.72 10.77 2.87
N GLU A 188 -4.36 10.12 3.98
CA GLU A 188 -3.12 10.39 4.70
C GLU A 188 -1.88 9.90 3.95
N ILE A 189 -1.98 8.80 3.21
CA ILE A 189 -0.94 8.31 2.28
C ILE A 189 -0.74 9.30 1.12
N GLY A 190 -1.78 10.06 0.75
CA GLY A 190 -1.75 10.99 -0.38
C GLY A 190 -2.31 10.38 -1.68
N LEU A 191 -3.24 9.43 -1.55
CA LEU A 191 -3.95 8.81 -2.67
C LEU A 191 -5.45 9.08 -2.59
N ASP A 192 -6.00 9.63 -3.66
CA ASP A 192 -7.44 9.76 -3.86
C ASP A 192 -8.01 8.42 -4.31
N ILE A 193 -8.99 7.92 -3.56
CA ILE A 193 -9.65 6.63 -3.84
C ILE A 193 -11.14 6.78 -4.05
N VAL A 194 -11.71 5.82 -4.77
CA VAL A 194 -13.13 5.62 -4.94
C VAL A 194 -13.49 4.18 -4.55
N ALA A 195 -14.71 3.97 -4.05
CA ALA A 195 -15.23 2.62 -3.81
C ALA A 195 -16.26 2.32 -4.89
N VAL A 196 -16.10 1.19 -5.56
CA VAL A 196 -16.97 0.77 -6.66
C VAL A 196 -17.53 -0.63 -6.40
N ALA A 197 -18.76 -0.86 -6.83
CA ALA A 197 -19.38 -2.19 -6.76
C ALA A 197 -18.53 -3.22 -7.49
N ALA A 198 -18.32 -4.38 -6.88
CA ALA A 198 -17.45 -5.43 -7.40
C ALA A 198 -18.15 -6.80 -7.40
N ASP A 199 -17.56 -7.75 -8.11
CA ASP A 199 -17.97 -9.15 -8.03
C ASP A 199 -17.35 -9.83 -6.80
N ASN A 200 -18.12 -10.71 -6.16
CA ASN A 200 -17.66 -11.44 -4.97
C ASN A 200 -16.73 -12.61 -5.29
N GLY A 201 -16.69 -13.07 -6.53
CA GLY A 201 -15.84 -14.14 -7.01
C GLY A 201 -15.86 -15.41 -6.16
N SER A 202 -14.68 -15.98 -5.94
CA SER A 202 -14.47 -17.17 -5.09
C SER A 202 -14.61 -16.87 -3.59
N MET A 203 -14.49 -15.61 -3.18
CA MET A 203 -14.66 -15.21 -1.78
C MET A 203 -16.09 -15.43 -1.30
N GLY A 204 -17.09 -15.13 -2.17
CA GLY A 204 -18.51 -15.23 -1.85
C GLY A 204 -19.01 -14.07 -0.98
N GLY A 205 -20.19 -14.23 -0.40
CA GLY A 205 -20.86 -13.17 0.33
C GLY A 205 -21.92 -12.46 -0.53
N LYS A 206 -22.55 -11.40 0.02
CA LYS A 206 -23.64 -10.67 -0.66
C LYS A 206 -23.14 -9.42 -1.39
N ASN A 207 -22.28 -8.63 -0.76
CA ASN A 207 -21.79 -7.34 -1.24
C ASN A 207 -20.29 -7.30 -1.19
N SER A 208 -19.68 -6.68 -2.21
CA SER A 208 -18.27 -6.31 -2.16
C SER A 208 -18.03 -5.00 -2.90
N GLU A 209 -17.06 -4.23 -2.42
CA GLU A 209 -16.57 -3.04 -3.10
C GLU A 209 -15.06 -3.14 -3.29
N GLU A 210 -14.61 -2.78 -4.47
CA GLU A 210 -13.20 -2.52 -4.74
C GLU A 210 -12.85 -1.08 -4.41
N ILE A 211 -11.74 -0.91 -3.71
CA ILE A 211 -11.17 0.39 -3.39
C ILE A 211 -10.13 0.72 -4.45
N MET A 212 -10.51 1.63 -5.33
CA MET A 212 -9.81 1.95 -6.56
C MET A 212 -9.15 3.32 -6.51
N ALA A 213 -7.99 3.46 -7.12
CA ALA A 213 -7.45 4.76 -7.52
C ALA A 213 -7.63 4.93 -9.04
N ILE A 214 -8.24 6.02 -9.45
CA ILE A 214 -8.36 6.34 -10.87
C ILE A 214 -6.97 6.71 -11.40
N SER A 215 -6.46 5.93 -12.36
CA SER A 215 -5.12 6.09 -12.90
C SER A 215 -5.00 5.50 -14.30
N THR A 216 -4.25 6.16 -15.17
CA THR A 216 -4.01 5.71 -16.55
C THR A 216 -3.18 4.43 -16.63
N ILE A 217 -2.42 4.11 -15.57
CA ILE A 217 -1.65 2.87 -15.44
C ILE A 217 -2.48 1.70 -14.88
N GLY A 218 -3.75 1.96 -14.51
CA GLY A 218 -4.64 0.96 -13.95
C GLY A 218 -4.98 -0.14 -14.96
N GLU A 219 -5.02 -1.38 -14.48
CA GLU A 219 -5.38 -2.55 -15.30
C GLU A 219 -6.88 -2.69 -15.48
N ASP A 220 -7.66 -2.18 -14.51
CA ASP A 220 -9.10 -2.36 -14.44
C ASP A 220 -9.83 -1.24 -15.17
N THR A 221 -11.03 -1.58 -15.64
CA THR A 221 -11.97 -0.61 -16.20
C THR A 221 -13.16 -0.50 -15.27
N ILE A 222 -13.44 0.72 -14.82
CA ILE A 222 -14.61 1.04 -14.01
C ILE A 222 -15.56 1.98 -14.75
N LEU A 223 -16.83 1.90 -14.43
CA LEU A 223 -17.81 2.92 -14.75
C LEU A 223 -18.06 3.75 -13.50
N PHE A 224 -17.87 5.07 -13.57
CA PHE A 224 -17.89 5.95 -12.40
C PHE A 224 -18.52 7.32 -12.71
N ASP A 225 -19.27 7.83 -11.76
CA ASP A 225 -19.84 9.18 -11.77
C ASP A 225 -19.17 10.05 -10.69
N GLU A 226 -18.54 11.13 -11.12
CA GLU A 226 -17.81 12.05 -10.24
C GLU A 226 -18.74 12.87 -9.32
N GLU A 227 -19.99 13.11 -9.72
CA GLU A 227 -20.96 13.89 -8.93
C GLU A 227 -21.58 13.05 -7.81
N THR A 228 -22.08 11.87 -8.15
CA THR A 228 -22.76 10.98 -7.19
C THR A 228 -21.79 10.09 -6.42
N LYS A 229 -20.53 9.95 -6.88
CA LYS A 229 -19.51 9.01 -6.36
C LYS A 229 -19.94 7.56 -6.45
N GLN A 230 -20.90 7.24 -7.30
CA GLN A 230 -21.31 5.88 -7.60
C GLN A 230 -20.47 5.29 -8.72
N GLY A 231 -20.16 4.01 -8.62
CA GLY A 231 -19.41 3.31 -9.64
C GLY A 231 -19.43 1.80 -9.49
N LEU A 232 -18.98 1.13 -10.54
CA LEU A 232 -18.86 -0.33 -10.58
C LEU A 232 -17.63 -0.74 -11.41
N ASN A 233 -17.05 -1.89 -11.07
CA ASN A 233 -16.14 -2.59 -11.96
C ASN A 233 -16.98 -3.22 -13.10
N VAL A 234 -16.51 -3.09 -14.35
CA VAL A 234 -17.26 -3.59 -15.52
C VAL A 234 -17.53 -5.09 -15.47
N GLU A 235 -16.73 -5.86 -14.74
CA GLU A 235 -16.94 -7.31 -14.52
C GLU A 235 -18.29 -7.63 -13.86
N VAL A 236 -18.84 -6.69 -13.07
CA VAL A 236 -20.17 -6.86 -12.45
C VAL A 236 -21.27 -6.99 -13.51
N LEU A 237 -21.08 -6.39 -14.68
CA LEU A 237 -22.05 -6.43 -15.77
C LEU A 237 -22.18 -7.83 -16.43
N GLU A 238 -21.23 -8.73 -16.15
CA GLU A 238 -21.27 -10.12 -16.63
C GLU A 238 -22.24 -11.01 -15.83
N LYS A 239 -22.77 -10.50 -14.70
CA LYS A 239 -23.78 -11.22 -13.92
C LYS A 239 -25.14 -11.25 -14.65
N ASP A 240 -25.83 -12.37 -14.59
CA ASP A 240 -27.17 -12.53 -15.20
C ASP A 240 -28.21 -11.51 -14.71
N ASN A 241 -28.08 -11.05 -13.45
CA ASN A 241 -28.97 -10.10 -12.79
C ASN A 241 -28.26 -8.78 -12.41
N ALA A 242 -27.28 -8.33 -13.21
CA ALA A 242 -26.43 -7.18 -12.90
C ALA A 242 -27.22 -5.91 -12.54
N GLU A 243 -28.25 -5.55 -13.30
CA GLU A 243 -29.02 -4.32 -13.07
C GLU A 243 -29.78 -4.37 -11.72
N GLU A 244 -30.43 -5.51 -11.40
CA GLU A 244 -31.13 -5.71 -10.13
C GLU A 244 -30.14 -5.69 -8.96
N TYR A 245 -29.04 -6.43 -9.08
CA TYR A 245 -27.95 -6.45 -8.10
C TYR A 245 -27.40 -5.07 -7.79
N LEU A 246 -27.10 -4.27 -8.82
CA LEU A 246 -26.54 -2.92 -8.68
C LEU A 246 -27.55 -1.96 -8.03
N LYS A 247 -28.83 -2.08 -8.41
CA LYS A 247 -29.90 -1.26 -7.86
C LYS A 247 -30.15 -1.55 -6.39
N GLU A 248 -30.27 -2.83 -6.03
CA GLU A 248 -30.62 -3.24 -4.66
C GLU A 248 -29.48 -3.03 -3.67
N ASN A 249 -28.26 -3.32 -4.07
CA ASN A 249 -27.11 -3.31 -3.16
C ASN A 249 -26.33 -1.99 -3.16
N TYR A 250 -26.36 -1.22 -4.25
CA TYR A 250 -25.55 0.00 -4.42
C TYR A 250 -26.34 1.25 -4.80
N GLY A 251 -27.64 1.12 -5.05
CA GLY A 251 -28.51 2.23 -5.48
C GLY A 251 -28.17 2.77 -6.88
N ILE A 252 -27.45 1.99 -7.70
CA ILE A 252 -27.11 2.36 -9.08
C ILE A 252 -28.31 2.01 -9.96
N ASN A 253 -29.07 3.03 -10.38
CA ASN A 253 -30.31 2.83 -11.14
C ASN A 253 -30.11 2.96 -12.66
N ASP A 254 -29.03 3.58 -13.12
CA ASP A 254 -28.79 3.82 -14.54
C ASP A 254 -27.28 3.81 -14.84
N VAL A 255 -26.79 2.67 -15.28
CA VAL A 255 -25.38 2.46 -15.62
C VAL A 255 -24.92 3.35 -16.78
N LYS A 256 -25.83 3.77 -17.69
CA LYS A 256 -25.50 4.59 -18.86
C LYS A 256 -25.05 6.02 -18.51
N LYS A 257 -25.31 6.47 -17.29
CA LYS A 257 -24.84 7.77 -16.79
C LYS A 257 -23.39 7.75 -16.30
N LEU A 258 -22.89 6.58 -16.01
CA LEU A 258 -21.53 6.40 -15.53
C LEU A 258 -20.53 6.52 -16.71
N LYS A 259 -19.34 7.04 -16.44
CA LYS A 259 -18.27 7.21 -17.45
C LYS A 259 -17.16 6.20 -17.21
N GLU A 260 -16.65 5.67 -18.31
CA GLU A 260 -15.52 4.76 -18.28
C GLU A 260 -14.25 5.47 -17.79
N LYS A 261 -13.54 4.82 -16.86
CA LYS A 261 -12.26 5.24 -16.31
C LYS A 261 -11.34 4.02 -16.18
N LYS A 262 -10.04 4.25 -16.38
CA LYS A 262 -9.02 3.28 -15.95
C LYS A 262 -8.72 3.47 -14.48
N ALA A 263 -8.56 2.36 -13.76
CA ALA A 263 -8.34 2.36 -12.33
C ALA A 263 -7.40 1.22 -11.90
N CYS A 264 -6.76 1.42 -10.75
CA CYS A 264 -5.94 0.41 -10.09
C CYS A 264 -6.64 -0.02 -8.79
N GLU A 265 -6.93 -1.30 -8.64
CA GLU A 265 -7.47 -1.88 -7.41
C GLU A 265 -6.41 -1.85 -6.32
N LEU A 266 -6.62 -1.07 -5.27
CA LEU A 266 -5.71 -0.97 -4.13
C LEU A 266 -6.14 -1.85 -2.96
N GLY A 267 -7.42 -2.15 -2.89
CA GLY A 267 -7.99 -3.00 -1.85
C GLY A 267 -9.37 -3.49 -2.23
N HIS A 268 -9.88 -4.43 -1.46
CA HIS A 268 -11.18 -5.03 -1.66
C HIS A 268 -11.83 -5.29 -0.31
N ILE A 269 -13.10 -5.01 -0.19
CA ILE A 269 -13.89 -5.20 1.03
C ILE A 269 -15.11 -6.09 0.75
N PHE A 270 -15.32 -7.10 1.60
CA PHE A 270 -16.34 -8.12 1.41
C PHE A 270 -17.24 -8.27 2.63
N ALA A 271 -18.55 -8.35 2.41
CA ALA A 271 -19.52 -8.83 3.38
C ALA A 271 -19.72 -10.33 3.18
N LEU A 272 -18.95 -11.17 3.88
CA LEU A 272 -18.90 -12.62 3.67
C LEU A 272 -20.09 -13.37 4.24
N GLY A 273 -20.80 -12.79 5.22
CA GLY A 273 -21.88 -13.48 5.96
C GLY A 273 -21.32 -14.60 6.84
N THR A 274 -22.02 -15.72 6.88
CA THR A 274 -21.69 -16.87 7.74
C THR A 274 -20.88 -17.97 7.04
N LYS A 275 -20.50 -17.75 5.77
CA LYS A 275 -19.92 -18.79 4.89
C LYS A 275 -18.79 -19.59 5.54
N TYR A 276 -17.80 -18.91 6.13
CA TYR A 276 -16.63 -19.59 6.72
C TYR A 276 -16.93 -20.16 8.10
N THR A 277 -17.66 -19.45 8.93
CA THR A 277 -18.00 -19.91 10.28
C THR A 277 -18.94 -21.10 10.27
N GLU A 278 -19.89 -21.17 9.33
CA GLU A 278 -20.76 -22.33 9.13
C GLU A 278 -19.98 -23.53 8.58
N SER A 279 -19.19 -23.34 7.49
CA SER A 279 -18.43 -24.46 6.88
C SER A 279 -17.41 -25.06 7.84
N MET A 280 -16.81 -24.23 8.70
CA MET A 280 -15.83 -24.65 9.70
C MET A 280 -16.46 -25.05 11.05
N ASN A 281 -17.78 -24.88 11.21
CA ASN A 281 -18.57 -25.14 12.43
C ASN A 281 -18.02 -24.38 13.65
N ILE A 282 -17.73 -23.06 13.47
CA ILE A 282 -17.22 -22.18 14.52
C ILE A 282 -18.30 -21.18 14.92
N ASN A 283 -18.70 -21.24 16.21
CA ASN A 283 -19.89 -20.58 16.72
C ASN A 283 -19.60 -19.83 18.02
N PHE A 284 -20.50 -18.89 18.36
CA PHE A 284 -20.59 -18.25 19.67
C PHE A 284 -21.96 -18.51 20.32
N ILE A 285 -22.08 -18.20 21.60
CA ILE A 285 -23.35 -18.30 22.33
C ILE A 285 -24.01 -16.93 22.37
N ASP A 286 -25.26 -16.86 21.87
CA ASP A 286 -26.05 -15.64 21.86
C ASP A 286 -26.67 -15.33 23.24
N ASN A 287 -27.49 -14.27 23.34
CA ASN A 287 -28.16 -13.85 24.57
C ASN A 287 -29.29 -14.81 25.05
N GLU A 288 -29.72 -15.71 24.18
CA GLU A 288 -30.73 -16.74 24.48
C GLU A 288 -30.10 -18.13 24.75
N ASN A 289 -28.77 -18.20 24.88
CA ASN A 289 -27.98 -19.43 25.01
C ASN A 289 -28.01 -20.35 23.78
N ASN A 290 -28.30 -19.83 22.60
CA ASN A 290 -28.21 -20.60 21.36
C ASN A 290 -26.81 -20.49 20.75
N SER A 291 -26.34 -21.59 20.17
CA SER A 291 -25.10 -21.62 19.37
C SER A 291 -25.38 -21.05 17.99
N LYS A 292 -24.64 -20.00 17.58
CA LYS A 292 -24.81 -19.32 16.29
C LYS A 292 -23.48 -19.07 15.61
N PRO A 293 -23.42 -19.18 14.26
CA PRO A 293 -22.24 -18.80 13.50
C PRO A 293 -22.05 -17.28 13.56
N PHE A 294 -20.78 -16.83 13.47
CA PHE A 294 -20.49 -15.40 13.31
C PHE A 294 -20.78 -14.92 11.89
N TYR A 295 -21.21 -13.69 11.78
CA TYR A 295 -21.18 -12.96 10.52
C TYR A 295 -19.80 -12.34 10.34
N MET A 296 -19.16 -12.57 9.20
CA MET A 296 -17.81 -12.13 8.90
C MET A 296 -17.77 -11.10 7.79
N GLY A 297 -16.83 -10.14 7.91
CA GLY A 297 -16.33 -9.35 6.81
C GLY A 297 -14.84 -9.60 6.60
N CYS A 298 -14.37 -9.40 5.38
CA CYS A 298 -12.96 -9.49 4.99
C CYS A 298 -12.57 -8.23 4.22
N TYR A 299 -11.40 -7.67 4.52
CA TYR A 299 -10.98 -6.36 4.04
C TYR A 299 -9.49 -6.38 3.76
N GLY A 300 -9.11 -6.25 2.49
CA GLY A 300 -7.71 -6.34 2.05
C GLY A 300 -7.18 -5.04 1.45
N ILE A 301 -5.90 -4.71 1.70
CA ILE A 301 -5.14 -3.68 1.00
C ILE A 301 -3.84 -4.30 0.49
N GLY A 302 -3.58 -4.19 -0.80
CA GLY A 302 -2.30 -4.58 -1.39
C GLY A 302 -1.23 -3.52 -1.12
N VAL A 303 -0.49 -3.61 -0.01
CA VAL A 303 0.49 -2.59 0.41
C VAL A 303 1.58 -2.40 -0.63
N SER A 304 2.10 -3.49 -1.22
CA SER A 304 3.06 -3.41 -2.32
C SER A 304 2.48 -2.69 -3.54
N ARG A 305 1.18 -2.89 -3.83
CA ARG A 305 0.48 -2.22 -4.94
C ARG A 305 0.29 -0.73 -4.66
N VAL A 306 -0.05 -0.36 -3.42
CA VAL A 306 -0.11 1.05 -2.98
C VAL A 306 1.25 1.72 -3.17
N LEU A 307 2.36 1.07 -2.78
CA LEU A 307 3.71 1.57 -2.98
C LEU A 307 4.02 1.76 -4.48
N GLY A 308 3.72 0.78 -5.31
CA GLY A 308 3.92 0.87 -6.76
C GLY A 308 3.16 2.03 -7.40
N LEU A 309 1.88 2.22 -7.02
CA LEU A 309 1.06 3.30 -7.56
C LEU A 309 1.51 4.67 -7.09
N ILE A 310 1.89 4.83 -5.81
CA ILE A 310 2.32 6.14 -5.30
C ILE A 310 3.63 6.58 -5.96
N TYR A 311 4.51 5.66 -6.32
CA TYR A 311 5.69 5.95 -7.10
C TYR A 311 5.32 6.52 -8.48
N GLU A 312 4.45 5.88 -9.23
CA GLU A 312 4.06 6.33 -10.58
C GLU A 312 3.28 7.66 -10.55
N ASN A 313 2.38 7.84 -9.58
CA ASN A 313 1.59 9.06 -9.45
C ASN A 313 2.43 10.30 -9.08
N ASN A 314 3.63 10.12 -8.56
CA ASN A 314 4.52 11.18 -8.14
C ASN A 314 5.78 11.32 -9.03
N ALA A 315 5.69 10.84 -10.27
CA ALA A 315 6.77 10.95 -11.25
C ALA A 315 7.15 12.41 -11.54
N ILE A 316 8.45 12.71 -11.51
CA ILE A 316 8.99 14.00 -11.96
C ILE A 316 9.24 13.92 -13.46
N LYS A 317 8.70 14.88 -14.22
CA LYS A 317 8.90 14.99 -15.66
C LYS A 317 9.70 16.24 -16.02
N GLU A 318 10.69 16.07 -16.88
CA GLU A 318 11.47 17.15 -17.51
C GLU A 318 11.44 16.93 -19.03
N ASN A 319 10.96 17.91 -19.78
CA ASN A 319 10.79 17.81 -21.26
C ASN A 319 10.04 16.51 -21.66
N ASP A 320 8.91 16.25 -21.01
CA ASP A 320 8.04 15.07 -21.19
C ASP A 320 8.68 13.71 -20.87
N LYS A 321 9.89 13.70 -20.32
CA LYS A 321 10.58 12.47 -19.87
C LYS A 321 10.54 12.35 -18.37
N VAL A 322 10.26 11.17 -17.87
CA VAL A 322 10.37 10.86 -16.44
C VAL A 322 11.84 10.80 -16.05
N VAL A 323 12.22 11.55 -15.03
CA VAL A 323 13.61 11.67 -14.54
C VAL A 323 13.79 11.25 -13.08
N GLY A 324 12.70 10.93 -12.40
CA GLY A 324 12.69 10.52 -11.01
C GLY A 324 11.29 10.61 -10.41
N VAL A 325 11.23 10.69 -9.10
CA VAL A 325 9.99 10.75 -8.32
C VAL A 325 10.15 11.73 -7.14
N SER A 326 9.06 12.32 -6.67
CA SER A 326 9.02 13.15 -5.46
C SER A 326 7.86 12.71 -4.58
N LEU A 327 8.14 11.83 -3.63
CA LEU A 327 7.13 11.21 -2.79
C LEU A 327 6.47 12.21 -1.82
N PRO A 328 5.21 11.98 -1.41
CA PRO A 328 4.58 12.72 -0.33
C PRO A 328 5.37 12.60 0.97
N LEU A 329 5.42 13.67 1.76
CA LEU A 329 6.13 13.70 3.04
C LEU A 329 5.55 12.75 4.09
N SER A 330 4.34 12.27 3.89
CA SER A 330 3.71 11.23 4.71
C SER A 330 4.36 9.87 4.51
N VAL A 331 4.85 9.59 3.31
CA VAL A 331 5.40 8.29 2.90
C VAL A 331 6.92 8.27 3.00
N THR A 332 7.62 9.32 2.51
CA THR A 332 9.09 9.33 2.53
C THR A 332 9.66 9.36 3.95
N PRO A 333 10.65 8.52 4.29
CA PRO A 333 11.35 8.58 5.58
C PRO A 333 12.45 9.66 5.60
N TYR A 334 12.97 10.02 4.41
CA TYR A 334 14.08 10.96 4.26
C TYR A 334 13.59 12.31 3.76
N TYR A 335 13.57 13.29 4.65
CA TYR A 335 13.05 14.63 4.34
C TYR A 335 14.01 15.48 3.53
N LEU A 336 15.32 15.15 3.56
CA LEU A 336 16.35 15.97 2.97
C LEU A 336 17.49 15.13 2.38
N TYR A 337 17.94 15.53 1.19
CA TYR A 337 19.15 15.03 0.56
C TYR A 337 20.23 16.10 0.55
N ILE A 338 21.30 15.90 1.31
CA ILE A 338 22.39 16.89 1.50
C ILE A 338 23.44 16.65 0.43
N ILE A 339 23.75 17.68 -0.35
CA ILE A 339 24.80 17.66 -1.37
C ILE A 339 25.77 18.84 -1.21
N SER A 340 27.01 18.58 -1.54
CA SER A 340 28.05 19.62 -1.56
C SER A 340 29.01 19.41 -2.71
N ASN A 341 29.72 20.50 -3.06
CA ASN A 341 30.96 20.38 -3.79
C ASN A 341 32.14 20.05 -2.84
N ASP A 342 33.34 19.79 -3.40
CA ASP A 342 34.51 19.40 -2.61
C ASP A 342 34.92 20.45 -1.57
N LYS A 343 34.68 21.76 -1.84
CA LYS A 343 35.07 22.87 -0.93
C LYS A 343 34.14 22.98 0.28
N LYS A 344 32.90 22.53 0.18
CA LYS A 344 31.88 22.62 1.23
C LYS A 344 31.59 21.26 1.89
N LYS A 345 32.47 20.28 1.67
CA LYS A 345 32.28 18.93 2.18
C LYS A 345 32.19 18.89 3.71
N GLU A 346 33.06 19.62 4.40
CA GLU A 346 33.07 19.70 5.87
C GLU A 346 31.75 20.29 6.40
N SER A 347 31.29 21.41 5.80
CA SER A 347 30.01 22.01 6.18
C SER A 347 28.80 21.07 5.96
N ALA A 348 28.82 20.26 4.89
CA ALA A 348 27.78 19.27 4.64
C ALA A 348 27.81 18.13 5.67
N GLU A 349 29.02 17.69 6.10
CA GLU A 349 29.15 16.68 7.16
C GLU A 349 28.69 17.23 8.53
N GLU A 350 28.97 18.48 8.84
CA GLU A 350 28.47 19.14 10.05
C GLU A 350 26.96 19.24 10.05
N LEU A 351 26.35 19.64 8.90
CA LEU A 351 24.90 19.68 8.75
C LEU A 351 24.28 18.29 8.93
N TYR A 352 24.88 17.28 8.29
CA TYR A 352 24.43 15.90 8.43
C TYR A 352 24.47 15.41 9.90
N SER A 353 25.55 15.74 10.63
CA SER A 353 25.68 15.40 12.04
C SER A 353 24.62 16.08 12.90
N LYS A 354 24.34 17.38 12.68
CA LYS A 354 23.29 18.11 13.40
C LYS A 354 21.89 17.46 13.23
N PHE A 355 21.56 16.92 12.05
CA PHE A 355 20.31 16.19 11.85
C PHE A 355 20.29 14.83 12.57
N ASN A 356 21.42 14.10 12.52
CA ASN A 356 21.51 12.82 13.24
C ASN A 356 21.38 13.00 14.76
N ASP A 357 21.97 14.06 15.33
CA ASP A 357 21.87 14.38 16.76
C ASP A 357 20.44 14.68 17.22
N LYS A 358 19.56 15.05 16.28
CA LYS A 358 18.13 15.30 16.49
C LYS A 358 17.22 14.14 16.08
N ASP A 359 17.76 12.96 15.77
CA ASP A 359 17.00 11.82 15.26
C ASP A 359 16.16 12.14 14.01
N ILE A 360 16.68 13.00 13.12
CA ILE A 360 16.06 13.32 11.84
C ILE A 360 16.78 12.56 10.74
N GLU A 361 16.07 11.68 10.07
CA GLU A 361 16.62 10.87 8.99
C GLU A 361 16.81 11.72 7.72
N VAL A 362 18.07 11.88 7.32
CA VAL A 362 18.47 12.56 6.09
C VAL A 362 19.51 11.72 5.33
N ILE A 363 19.67 11.97 4.05
CA ILE A 363 20.70 11.35 3.22
C ILE A 363 21.78 12.39 2.92
N ILE A 364 23.05 11.99 3.02
CA ILE A 364 24.19 12.79 2.53
C ILE A 364 24.84 12.10 1.32
N ASP A 365 25.00 12.85 0.22
CA ASP A 365 25.74 12.38 -0.95
C ASP A 365 27.24 12.66 -0.78
N ASP A 366 27.91 11.68 -0.22
CA ASP A 366 29.36 11.68 0.05
C ASP A 366 30.16 11.09 -1.13
N VAL A 367 29.54 10.74 -2.24
CA VAL A 367 30.18 10.22 -3.44
C VAL A 367 30.72 11.35 -4.30
N LYS A 368 31.85 11.13 -4.98
CA LYS A 368 32.39 12.08 -5.96
C LYS A 368 31.44 12.25 -7.14
N GLY A 369 31.13 13.49 -7.49
CA GLY A 369 30.27 13.83 -8.60
C GLY A 369 29.97 15.32 -8.69
N SER A 370 29.47 15.78 -9.82
CA SER A 370 28.97 17.14 -9.98
C SER A 370 27.68 17.37 -9.19
N ILE A 371 27.39 18.62 -8.83
CA ILE A 371 26.10 18.98 -8.18
C ILE A 371 24.91 18.48 -9.01
N GLY A 372 24.95 18.61 -10.34
CA GLY A 372 23.89 18.14 -11.21
C GLY A 372 23.69 16.62 -11.19
N GLU A 373 24.76 15.83 -11.03
CA GLU A 373 24.64 14.37 -10.84
C GLU A 373 23.99 14.03 -9.50
N LYS A 374 24.38 14.73 -8.44
CA LYS A 374 23.82 14.54 -7.10
C LYS A 374 22.33 14.94 -7.03
N ILE A 375 21.92 16.00 -7.73
CA ILE A 375 20.50 16.36 -7.88
C ILE A 375 19.71 15.25 -8.59
N ARG A 376 20.26 14.66 -9.65
CA ARG A 376 19.62 13.51 -10.31
C ARG A 376 19.48 12.30 -9.37
N ASN A 377 20.51 12.02 -8.58
CA ASN A 377 20.46 10.95 -7.56
C ASN A 377 19.31 11.19 -6.57
N ALA A 378 19.13 12.42 -6.09
CA ALA A 378 18.02 12.76 -5.19
C ALA A 378 16.65 12.49 -5.81
N LYS A 379 16.45 12.91 -7.09
CA LYS A 379 15.21 12.66 -7.83
C LYS A 379 14.94 11.17 -8.05
N VAL A 380 15.97 10.40 -8.36
CA VAL A 380 15.89 8.95 -8.54
C VAL A 380 15.58 8.21 -7.24
N LEU A 381 16.05 8.73 -6.10
CA LEU A 381 15.76 8.19 -4.76
C LEU A 381 14.40 8.63 -4.19
N GLY A 382 13.66 9.48 -4.89
CA GLY A 382 12.35 9.93 -4.42
C GLY A 382 12.38 10.98 -3.32
N ILE A 383 13.52 11.63 -3.09
CA ILE A 383 13.64 12.61 -2.01
C ILE A 383 13.07 13.95 -2.44
N SER A 384 12.15 14.50 -1.64
CA SER A 384 11.38 15.68 -2.00
C SER A 384 12.14 17.00 -1.88
N TYR A 385 13.22 17.06 -1.04
CA TYR A 385 14.01 18.27 -0.83
C TYR A 385 15.50 17.99 -0.86
N ILE A 386 16.25 18.91 -1.47
CA ILE A 386 17.72 18.86 -1.54
C ILE A 386 18.29 20.07 -0.82
N ALA A 387 19.27 19.86 0.06
CA ALA A 387 20.10 20.91 0.64
C ALA A 387 21.40 21.00 -0.16
N ILE A 388 21.61 22.12 -0.82
CA ILE A 388 22.72 22.34 -1.76
C ILE A 388 23.73 23.30 -1.14
N MET A 389 24.98 22.83 -0.95
CA MET A 389 26.10 23.62 -0.55
C MET A 389 27.10 23.74 -1.72
N GLY A 390 26.88 24.74 -2.56
CA GLY A 390 27.64 24.99 -3.78
C GLY A 390 28.69 26.11 -3.64
N ASN A 391 29.30 26.52 -4.76
CA ASN A 391 30.28 27.61 -4.78
C ASN A 391 29.69 28.98 -4.40
N ASN A 392 28.41 29.19 -4.68
CA ASN A 392 27.69 30.44 -4.45
C ASN A 392 26.98 30.47 -3.10
N THR A 393 27.09 29.42 -2.28
CA THR A 393 26.45 29.35 -0.97
C THR A 393 27.40 30.01 0.06
N GLU A 394 26.92 31.05 0.72
CA GLU A 394 27.66 31.72 1.81
C GLU A 394 27.84 30.78 3.01
N ASP A 395 28.84 31.06 3.86
CA ASP A 395 29.07 30.30 5.09
C ASP A 395 27.88 30.51 6.06
N GLY A 396 27.39 29.41 6.63
CA GLY A 396 26.21 29.43 7.49
C GLY A 396 24.88 29.41 6.76
N TYR A 397 24.87 29.42 5.43
CA TYR A 397 23.65 29.31 4.59
C TYR A 397 23.64 28.01 3.77
N VAL A 398 22.45 27.67 3.27
CA VAL A 398 22.21 26.53 2.41
C VAL A 398 21.06 26.84 1.43
N GLU A 399 21.20 26.45 0.16
CA GLU A 399 20.11 26.52 -0.81
C GLU A 399 19.26 25.25 -0.68
N ILE A 400 17.95 25.41 -0.51
CA ILE A 400 16.97 24.30 -0.54
C ILE A 400 16.33 24.29 -1.91
N GLU A 401 16.29 23.12 -2.57
CA GLU A 401 15.56 22.89 -3.80
C GLU A 401 14.47 21.84 -3.56
N ARG A 402 13.24 22.11 -3.98
CA ARG A 402 12.17 21.13 -4.00
C ARG A 402 12.22 20.36 -5.32
N THR A 403 12.33 19.05 -5.26
CA THR A 403 12.65 18.21 -6.44
C THR A 403 11.55 18.17 -7.48
N ARG A 404 10.26 18.26 -7.06
CA ARG A 404 9.11 18.12 -7.97
C ARG A 404 8.95 19.26 -8.99
N ASP A 405 9.39 20.48 -8.63
CA ASP A 405 9.20 21.69 -9.45
C ASP A 405 10.43 22.58 -9.54
N GLY A 406 11.52 22.21 -8.84
CA GLY A 406 12.76 22.95 -8.86
C GLY A 406 12.70 24.30 -8.12
N ALA A 407 11.66 24.56 -7.32
CA ALA A 407 11.56 25.77 -6.51
C ALA A 407 12.72 25.85 -5.52
N LYS A 408 13.32 27.05 -5.33
CA LYS A 408 14.54 27.25 -4.55
C LYS A 408 14.40 28.37 -3.53
N LYS A 409 15.01 28.18 -2.36
CA LYS A 409 15.10 29.16 -1.28
C LYS A 409 16.44 29.03 -0.58
N THR A 410 17.08 30.15 -0.27
CA THR A 410 18.30 30.16 0.58
C THR A 410 17.91 30.48 2.01
N VAL A 411 18.36 29.68 2.95
CA VAL A 411 18.07 29.81 4.38
C VAL A 411 19.33 29.64 5.20
N LYS A 412 19.30 30.08 6.46
CA LYS A 412 20.37 29.76 7.43
C LYS A 412 20.31 28.28 7.81
N VAL A 413 21.44 27.68 8.15
CA VAL A 413 21.54 26.30 8.60
C VAL A 413 20.59 26.01 9.78
N ASP A 414 20.52 26.90 10.76
CA ASP A 414 19.68 26.70 11.94
C ASP A 414 18.16 26.81 11.56
N GLU A 415 17.80 27.71 10.64
CA GLU A 415 16.44 27.79 10.08
C GLU A 415 16.05 26.50 9.34
N LEU A 416 16.99 25.90 8.59
CA LEU A 416 16.75 24.62 7.91
C LEU A 416 16.44 23.50 8.90
N LEU A 417 17.14 23.43 10.03
CA LEU A 417 16.88 22.42 11.06
C LEU A 417 15.44 22.53 11.58
N ASP A 418 15.00 23.75 11.91
CA ASP A 418 13.63 23.99 12.38
C ASP A 418 12.58 23.65 11.31
N LEU A 419 12.84 24.01 10.04
CA LEU A 419 11.96 23.69 8.92
C LEU A 419 11.78 22.18 8.74
N VAL A 420 12.86 21.41 8.79
CA VAL A 420 12.82 19.95 8.63
C VAL A 420 12.17 19.27 9.85
N GLU A 421 12.38 19.76 11.06
CA GLU A 421 11.65 19.30 12.25
C GLU A 421 10.14 19.52 12.09
N LYS A 422 9.73 20.70 11.60
CA LYS A 422 8.33 21.00 11.32
C LYS A 422 7.76 20.10 10.24
N MET A 423 8.49 19.86 9.14
CA MET A 423 8.10 18.90 8.09
C MET A 423 7.88 17.50 8.67
N LYS A 424 8.81 17.02 9.50
CA LYS A 424 8.71 15.71 10.16
C LYS A 424 7.44 15.61 11.00
N LYS A 425 7.13 16.68 11.76
CA LYS A 425 5.97 16.72 12.67
C LYS A 425 4.64 16.87 11.94
N GLU A 426 4.57 17.76 10.96
CA GLU A 426 3.31 18.17 10.31
C GLU A 426 3.04 17.43 9.00
N LYS A 427 4.06 16.78 8.43
CA LYS A 427 4.00 16.14 7.10
C LYS A 427 3.55 17.11 6.00
N LYS A 428 3.95 18.38 6.11
CA LYS A 428 3.62 19.45 5.18
C LYS A 428 4.84 20.02 4.50
N ASP A 429 4.65 20.45 3.25
CA ASP A 429 5.68 21.10 2.45
C ASP A 429 6.20 22.40 3.06
N ILE A 430 7.48 22.72 2.76
CA ILE A 430 8.06 24.04 3.01
C ILE A 430 7.40 25.06 2.06
N GLU A 431 7.05 26.21 2.57
CA GLU A 431 6.64 27.37 1.78
C GLU A 431 7.88 28.07 1.17
N PHE A 432 7.86 28.32 -0.14
CA PHE A 432 8.95 28.92 -0.92
C PHE A 432 8.67 30.39 -1.24
#